data_364b73ec7f8b49899abe2ce963e5b868
#
_entry.id   364b73ec7f8b49899abe2ce963e5b868
#
_cell.length_a   1.000
_cell.length_b   1.000
_cell.length_c   1.000
_cell.angle_alpha   90.00
_cell.angle_beta   90.00
_cell.angle_gamma   90.00
#
_symmetry.space_group_name_H-M   'P 1'
#
loop_
_entity.id
_entity.type
_entity.pdbx_description
1 polymer ?
#
loop_
_entity_poly.entity_id
_entity_poly.type
_entity_poly.pdbx_seq_one_letter_code
_entity_poly.pdbx_strand_id
1 'polypeptide(L)'
;MTLFIELVLVGIIGLATTSSVMIGAALGLYVPFPKKVLAGILAFAAGSLIAALAIELGFEGASDLQKHGANVHAAWAIVAGGFFLGATFYYGASLFLEQKGAAIRYPSRFHEYALDRKREAARAQIEFLSKCELLRHLPPEELEPLIECVSERSLMEGEVLFHAGDPGDALYIVAKGVVEVVAESEPPRVLAELGEGQAVGEMALLGGGIRTATVRAKADSRLLVIGKADFDRLLNEDPHLAAAVRRLSHDRAISNLSDNREMSPERWANLARGSLDHLSRGEETRLLHEAGAGPNAGLAIVFGNILDTIPGCLVIGAKFSGFEGMSLTLILGMWLGGIPEAAASAAILRKAGFSDRKVFSLWSTVLVAGILAAIAGKLFISGSDSIVAIFAQAIAGGAILALVAHAMIPEALHKGGSAVVLPAVGGFLFALYLAMLEMA
;
A
#
# COMPACT_ATOMS: atom_id res chain seq x y z
N MET A 1 -16.26 -0.23 -45.81
CA MET A 1 -17.17 0.17 -44.69
C MET A 1 -16.97 1.66 -44.46
N THR A 2 -18.01 2.45 -44.21
CA THR A 2 -17.82 3.88 -43.96
C THR A 2 -17.16 4.06 -42.57
N LEU A 3 -16.24 5.03 -42.41
CA LEU A 3 -15.57 5.31 -41.16
C LEU A 3 -16.55 5.41 -39.97
N PHE A 4 -17.74 5.97 -40.19
CA PHE A 4 -18.78 6.06 -39.20
C PHE A 4 -19.23 4.68 -38.65
N ILE A 5 -19.43 3.69 -39.53
CA ILE A 5 -19.82 2.34 -39.14
C ILE A 5 -18.70 1.67 -38.36
N GLU A 6 -17.44 1.87 -38.77
CA GLU A 6 -16.28 1.35 -38.04
C GLU A 6 -16.18 1.93 -36.62
N LEU A 7 -16.37 3.23 -36.47
CA LEU A 7 -16.35 3.88 -35.15
C LEU A 7 -17.49 3.38 -34.26
N VAL A 8 -18.69 3.16 -34.80
CA VAL A 8 -19.81 2.58 -34.04
C VAL A 8 -19.48 1.15 -33.59
N LEU A 9 -18.93 0.32 -34.50
CA LEU A 9 -18.55 -1.05 -34.16
C LEU A 9 -17.44 -1.10 -33.11
N VAL A 10 -16.41 -0.26 -33.24
CA VAL A 10 -15.33 -0.14 -32.25
C VAL A 10 -15.88 0.32 -30.90
N GLY A 11 -16.82 1.27 -30.90
CA GLY A 11 -17.50 1.70 -29.68
C GLY A 11 -18.28 0.55 -29.01
N ILE A 12 -18.97 -0.29 -29.80
CA ILE A 12 -19.67 -1.48 -29.29
C ILE A 12 -18.68 -2.50 -28.73
N ILE A 13 -17.52 -2.71 -29.37
CA ILE A 13 -16.48 -3.62 -28.87
C ILE A 13 -15.88 -3.08 -27.57
N GLY A 14 -15.59 -1.79 -27.50
CA GLY A 14 -15.15 -1.12 -26.28
C GLY A 14 -16.16 -1.29 -25.13
N LEU A 15 -17.46 -1.12 -25.42
CA LEU A 15 -18.53 -1.37 -24.48
C LEU A 15 -18.57 -2.85 -24.04
N ALA A 16 -18.49 -3.79 -24.98
CA ALA A 16 -18.50 -5.21 -24.68
C ALA A 16 -17.31 -5.59 -23.79
N THR A 17 -16.11 -5.13 -24.13
CA THR A 17 -14.87 -5.40 -23.37
C THR A 17 -14.96 -4.86 -21.94
N THR A 18 -15.48 -3.64 -21.75
CA THR A 18 -15.56 -3.00 -20.43
C THR A 18 -16.84 -3.33 -19.66
N SER A 19 -17.84 -4.00 -20.30
CA SER A 19 -19.10 -4.38 -19.62
C SER A 19 -18.90 -5.27 -18.39
N SER A 20 -17.83 -6.06 -18.38
CA SER A 20 -17.46 -6.94 -17.27
C SER A 20 -17.27 -6.21 -15.94
N VAL A 21 -16.86 -4.93 -15.96
CA VAL A 21 -16.68 -4.15 -14.72
C VAL A 21 -18.01 -3.87 -14.03
N MET A 22 -19.10 -3.70 -14.79
CA MET A 22 -20.44 -3.52 -14.19
C MET A 22 -20.95 -4.82 -13.57
N ILE A 23 -20.68 -5.95 -14.23
CA ILE A 23 -20.98 -7.30 -13.68
C ILE A 23 -20.17 -7.53 -12.41
N GLY A 24 -18.87 -7.24 -12.45
CA GLY A 24 -17.99 -7.34 -11.29
C GLY A 24 -18.43 -6.45 -10.13
N ALA A 25 -18.77 -5.19 -10.39
CA ALA A 25 -19.28 -4.29 -9.36
C ALA A 25 -20.56 -4.81 -8.69
N ALA A 26 -21.52 -5.31 -9.48
CA ALA A 26 -22.73 -5.92 -8.94
C ALA A 26 -22.42 -7.16 -8.09
N LEU A 27 -21.53 -8.04 -8.56
CA LEU A 27 -21.09 -9.22 -7.81
C LEU A 27 -20.43 -8.80 -6.48
N GLY A 28 -19.54 -7.81 -6.49
CA GLY A 28 -18.85 -7.33 -5.29
C GLY A 28 -19.77 -6.69 -4.24
N LEU A 29 -20.87 -6.07 -4.69
CA LEU A 29 -21.85 -5.43 -3.81
C LEU A 29 -22.89 -6.41 -3.24
N TYR A 30 -23.37 -7.37 -4.05
CA TYR A 30 -24.57 -8.14 -3.71
C TYR A 30 -24.31 -9.63 -3.49
N VAL A 31 -23.18 -10.18 -3.96
CA VAL A 31 -22.89 -11.61 -3.88
C VAL A 31 -21.63 -11.86 -3.04
N PRO A 32 -21.69 -12.68 -1.98
CA PRO A 32 -20.51 -13.10 -1.23
C PRO A 32 -19.69 -14.10 -2.05
N PHE A 33 -18.91 -13.60 -2.98
CA PHE A 33 -18.12 -14.45 -3.88
C PHE A 33 -16.89 -15.02 -3.15
N PRO A 34 -16.56 -16.31 -3.30
CA PRO A 34 -15.36 -16.89 -2.70
C PRO A 34 -14.10 -16.20 -3.20
N LYS A 35 -13.31 -15.64 -2.27
CA LYS A 35 -12.06 -14.89 -2.60
C LYS A 35 -11.11 -15.69 -3.49
N LYS A 36 -10.99 -17.01 -3.25
CA LYS A 36 -10.11 -17.90 -4.03
C LYS A 36 -10.55 -18.03 -5.50
N VAL A 37 -11.86 -18.01 -5.78
CA VAL A 37 -12.39 -18.09 -7.15
C VAL A 37 -12.06 -16.79 -7.90
N LEU A 38 -12.33 -15.64 -7.27
CA LEU A 38 -11.97 -14.35 -7.86
C LEU A 38 -10.46 -14.23 -8.12
N ALA A 39 -9.65 -14.72 -7.18
CA ALA A 39 -8.19 -14.77 -7.34
C ALA A 39 -7.77 -15.64 -8.53
N GLY A 40 -8.39 -16.80 -8.70
CA GLY A 40 -8.14 -17.69 -9.83
C GLY A 40 -8.50 -17.06 -11.18
N ILE A 41 -9.65 -16.39 -11.27
CA ILE A 41 -10.08 -15.68 -12.49
C ILE A 41 -9.11 -14.52 -12.80
N LEU A 42 -8.71 -13.76 -11.79
CA LEU A 42 -7.77 -12.65 -11.94
C LEU A 42 -6.40 -13.14 -12.40
N ALA A 43 -5.90 -14.24 -11.82
CA ALA A 43 -4.64 -14.84 -12.23
C ALA A 43 -4.70 -15.38 -13.66
N PHE A 44 -5.80 -16.04 -14.03
CA PHE A 44 -6.04 -16.52 -15.39
C PHE A 44 -6.03 -15.36 -16.40
N ALA A 45 -6.72 -14.27 -16.09
CA ALA A 45 -6.74 -13.06 -16.92
C ALA A 45 -5.35 -12.42 -17.03
N ALA A 46 -4.58 -12.35 -15.92
CA ALA A 46 -3.21 -11.86 -15.93
C ALA A 46 -2.30 -12.67 -16.85
N GLY A 47 -2.38 -14.02 -16.77
CA GLY A 47 -1.64 -14.90 -17.67
C GLY A 47 -2.04 -14.74 -19.12
N SER A 48 -3.34 -14.62 -19.41
CA SER A 48 -3.86 -14.38 -20.75
C SER A 48 -3.35 -13.05 -21.32
N LEU A 49 -3.37 -11.97 -20.55
CA LEU A 49 -2.86 -10.68 -20.98
C LEU A 49 -1.34 -10.71 -21.24
N ILE A 50 -0.54 -11.40 -20.42
CA ILE A 50 0.89 -11.56 -20.68
C ILE A 50 1.14 -12.23 -22.02
N ALA A 51 0.41 -13.29 -22.36
CA ALA A 51 0.53 -13.97 -23.64
C ALA A 51 0.14 -13.04 -24.80
N ALA A 52 -1.00 -12.36 -24.70
CA ALA A 52 -1.46 -11.40 -25.73
C ALA A 52 -0.41 -10.30 -25.97
N LEU A 53 0.13 -9.71 -24.89
CA LEU A 53 1.15 -8.67 -24.99
C LEU A 53 2.44 -9.17 -25.65
N ALA A 54 2.89 -10.38 -25.28
CA ALA A 54 4.11 -10.95 -25.83
C ALA A 54 3.98 -11.28 -27.32
N ILE A 55 2.84 -11.86 -27.72
CA ILE A 55 2.60 -12.30 -29.09
C ILE A 55 2.19 -11.12 -29.97
N GLU A 56 1.10 -10.46 -29.64
CA GLU A 56 0.45 -9.50 -30.54
C GLU A 56 1.11 -8.12 -30.55
N LEU A 57 1.65 -7.65 -29.43
CA LEU A 57 2.25 -6.32 -29.37
C LEU A 57 3.77 -6.38 -29.38
N GLY A 58 4.35 -7.42 -28.78
CA GLY A 58 5.79 -7.61 -28.74
C GLY A 58 6.31 -8.21 -30.07
N PHE A 59 5.93 -9.45 -30.33
CA PHE A 59 6.48 -10.22 -31.43
C PHE A 59 5.95 -9.77 -32.81
N GLU A 60 4.63 -9.63 -32.97
CA GLU A 60 4.04 -9.16 -34.24
C GLU A 60 4.46 -7.72 -34.55
N GLY A 61 4.43 -6.80 -33.55
CA GLY A 61 4.87 -5.43 -33.75
C GLY A 61 6.33 -5.34 -34.21
N ALA A 62 7.23 -6.14 -33.65
CA ALA A 62 8.61 -6.23 -34.08
C ALA A 62 8.73 -6.85 -35.47
N SER A 63 7.95 -7.88 -35.81
CA SER A 63 7.91 -8.53 -37.10
C SER A 63 7.42 -7.57 -38.19
N ASP A 64 6.39 -6.79 -37.92
CA ASP A 64 5.85 -5.80 -38.88
C ASP A 64 6.85 -4.69 -39.14
N LEU A 65 7.58 -4.20 -38.14
CA LEU A 65 8.69 -3.27 -38.35
C LEU A 65 9.78 -3.85 -39.26
N GLN A 66 10.09 -5.14 -39.14
CA GLN A 66 11.07 -5.81 -40.01
C GLN A 66 10.57 -5.94 -41.44
N LYS A 67 9.27 -6.26 -41.66
CA LYS A 67 8.65 -6.26 -42.99
C LYS A 67 8.74 -4.90 -43.68
N HIS A 68 8.75 -3.81 -42.91
CA HIS A 68 8.93 -2.43 -43.39
C HIS A 68 10.40 -1.99 -43.45
N GLY A 69 11.34 -2.92 -43.37
CA GLY A 69 12.77 -2.67 -43.62
C GLY A 69 13.60 -2.33 -42.41
N ALA A 70 13.04 -2.39 -41.18
CA ALA A 70 13.82 -2.23 -39.97
C ALA A 70 14.68 -3.47 -39.73
N ASN A 71 15.95 -3.29 -39.32
CA ASN A 71 16.74 -4.42 -38.85
C ASN A 71 16.23 -4.91 -37.46
N VAL A 72 16.60 -6.14 -37.10
CA VAL A 72 16.14 -6.80 -35.87
C VAL A 72 16.39 -5.94 -34.61
N HIS A 73 17.55 -5.29 -34.51
CA HIS A 73 17.92 -4.46 -33.36
C HIS A 73 17.07 -3.19 -33.27
N ALA A 74 16.81 -2.54 -34.42
CA ALA A 74 15.96 -1.35 -34.47
C ALA A 74 14.50 -1.69 -34.18
N ALA A 75 13.97 -2.78 -34.74
CA ALA A 75 12.61 -3.24 -34.45
C ALA A 75 12.43 -3.56 -32.96
N TRP A 76 13.40 -4.31 -32.37
CA TRP A 76 13.41 -4.59 -30.96
C TRP A 76 13.48 -3.31 -30.12
N ALA A 77 14.37 -2.38 -30.43
CA ALA A 77 14.56 -1.16 -29.67
C ALA A 77 13.31 -0.26 -29.66
N ILE A 78 12.59 -0.18 -30.79
CA ILE A 78 11.34 0.57 -30.91
C ILE A 78 10.27 -0.04 -30.02
N VAL A 79 10.04 -1.36 -30.13
CA VAL A 79 9.03 -2.05 -29.32
C VAL A 79 9.40 -2.02 -27.84
N ALA A 80 10.64 -2.36 -27.48
CA ALA A 80 11.11 -2.36 -26.09
C ALA A 80 11.06 -0.95 -25.49
N GLY A 81 11.45 0.08 -26.25
CA GLY A 81 11.35 1.49 -25.84
C GLY A 81 9.92 1.92 -25.58
N GLY A 82 8.97 1.52 -26.43
CA GLY A 82 7.54 1.74 -26.24
C GLY A 82 7.02 1.07 -24.96
N PHE A 83 7.31 -0.21 -24.79
CA PHE A 83 6.93 -0.94 -23.56
C PHE A 83 7.51 -0.30 -22.29
N PHE A 84 8.80 0.05 -22.31
CA PHE A 84 9.44 0.68 -21.15
C PHE A 84 8.82 2.05 -20.83
N LEU A 85 8.57 2.88 -21.85
CA LEU A 85 7.95 4.20 -21.67
C LEU A 85 6.52 4.07 -21.12
N GLY A 86 5.71 3.17 -21.67
CA GLY A 86 4.35 2.91 -21.20
C GLY A 86 4.30 2.39 -19.78
N ALA A 87 5.17 1.44 -19.45
CA ALA A 87 5.29 0.90 -18.10
C ALA A 87 5.71 1.98 -17.08
N THR A 88 6.69 2.82 -17.43
CA THR A 88 7.16 3.91 -16.57
C THR A 88 6.07 4.95 -16.33
N PHE A 89 5.36 5.35 -17.40
CA PHE A 89 4.24 6.29 -17.29
C PHE A 89 3.12 5.73 -16.39
N TYR A 90 2.69 4.49 -16.67
CA TYR A 90 1.64 3.84 -15.89
C TYR A 90 2.03 3.74 -14.41
N TYR A 91 3.24 3.25 -14.13
CA TYR A 91 3.73 3.06 -12.76
C TYR A 91 3.78 4.40 -12.00
N GLY A 92 4.34 5.45 -12.60
CA GLY A 92 4.40 6.78 -11.99
C GLY A 92 3.01 7.37 -11.74
N ALA A 93 2.09 7.25 -12.72
CA ALA A 93 0.72 7.72 -12.59
C ALA A 93 -0.06 6.93 -11.52
N SER A 94 0.12 5.61 -11.47
CA SER A 94 -0.51 4.76 -10.46
C SER A 94 -0.06 5.12 -9.05
N LEU A 95 1.25 5.24 -8.80
CA LEU A 95 1.78 5.66 -7.50
C LEU A 95 1.24 7.03 -7.07
N PHE A 96 1.21 8.00 -7.99
CA PHE A 96 0.66 9.32 -7.69
C PHE A 96 -0.81 9.26 -7.30
N LEU A 97 -1.63 8.48 -8.00
CA LEU A 97 -3.05 8.31 -7.70
C LEU A 97 -3.29 7.54 -6.41
N GLU A 98 -2.47 6.53 -6.12
CA GLU A 98 -2.53 5.77 -4.86
C GLU A 98 -2.28 6.66 -3.64
N GLN A 99 -1.32 7.58 -3.71
CA GLN A 99 -1.08 8.58 -2.65
C GLN A 99 -2.27 9.53 -2.45
N LYS A 100 -3.10 9.73 -3.49
CA LYS A 100 -4.33 10.55 -3.43
C LYS A 100 -5.59 9.77 -3.00
N GLY A 101 -5.44 8.49 -2.65
CA GLY A 101 -6.51 7.63 -2.15
C GLY A 101 -6.96 6.54 -3.12
N ALA A 102 -6.38 6.44 -4.33
CA ALA A 102 -6.74 5.39 -5.28
C ALA A 102 -6.31 3.98 -4.83
N ALA A 103 -5.42 3.86 -3.83
CA ALA A 103 -5.01 2.58 -3.25
C ALA A 103 -6.19 1.73 -2.74
N ILE A 104 -7.30 2.36 -2.35
CA ILE A 104 -8.54 1.69 -1.91
C ILE A 104 -9.11 0.76 -2.99
N ARG A 105 -8.80 0.96 -4.26
CA ARG A 105 -9.30 0.12 -5.38
C ARG A 105 -8.92 -1.35 -5.24
N TYR A 106 -7.72 -1.60 -4.73
CA TYR A 106 -7.15 -2.94 -4.59
C TYR A 106 -6.85 -3.25 -3.13
N PRO A 107 -7.44 -4.32 -2.54
CA PRO A 107 -7.13 -4.74 -1.17
C PRO A 107 -5.65 -4.91 -0.88
N SER A 108 -4.85 -5.49 -1.81
CA SER A 108 -3.41 -5.65 -1.65
C SER A 108 -2.68 -4.31 -1.57
N ARG A 109 -3.04 -3.35 -2.42
CA ARG A 109 -2.44 -2.00 -2.44
C ARG A 109 -2.88 -1.18 -1.24
N PHE A 110 -4.15 -1.32 -0.84
CA PHE A 110 -4.63 -0.66 0.38
C PHE A 110 -3.90 -1.17 1.63
N HIS A 111 -3.61 -2.46 1.72
CA HIS A 111 -2.86 -3.01 2.84
C HIS A 111 -1.44 -2.40 2.93
N GLU A 112 -0.69 -2.33 1.81
CA GLU A 112 0.60 -1.66 1.76
C GLU A 112 0.51 -0.17 2.13
N TYR A 113 -0.46 0.56 1.54
CA TYR A 113 -0.70 1.96 1.86
C TYR A 113 -1.01 2.18 3.35
N ALA A 114 -1.82 1.31 3.96
CA ALA A 114 -2.18 1.40 5.36
C ALA A 114 -0.99 1.10 6.28
N LEU A 115 -0.14 0.13 5.93
CA LEU A 115 1.11 -0.14 6.64
C LEU A 115 2.08 1.05 6.56
N ASP A 116 2.23 1.65 5.39
CA ASP A 116 3.10 2.82 5.24
C ASP A 116 2.57 4.02 6.04
N ARG A 117 1.25 4.22 6.07
CA ARG A 117 0.63 5.24 6.92
C ARG A 117 0.84 4.98 8.41
N LYS A 118 0.72 3.72 8.85
CA LYS A 118 1.02 3.31 10.23
C LYS A 118 2.48 3.60 10.57
N ARG A 119 3.41 3.20 9.71
CA ARG A 119 4.86 3.45 9.87
C ARG A 119 5.19 4.93 9.92
N GLU A 120 4.58 5.74 9.05
CA GLU A 120 4.81 7.20 9.04
C GLU A 120 4.21 7.88 10.28
N ALA A 121 3.01 7.47 10.71
CA ALA A 121 2.40 7.98 11.95
C ALA A 121 3.23 7.62 13.19
N ALA A 122 3.81 6.42 13.22
CA ALA A 122 4.66 5.97 14.32
C ALA A 122 6.09 6.56 14.26
N ARG A 123 6.51 7.14 13.13
CA ARG A 123 7.89 7.57 12.91
C ARG A 123 8.43 8.49 14.01
N ALA A 124 7.70 9.53 14.36
CA ALA A 124 8.13 10.50 15.37
C ALA A 124 8.25 9.85 16.76
N GLN A 125 7.30 8.97 17.11
CA GLN A 125 7.35 8.21 18.35
C GLN A 125 8.53 7.25 18.38
N ILE A 126 8.76 6.49 17.31
CA ILE A 126 9.88 5.54 17.22
C ILE A 126 11.23 6.27 17.30
N GLU A 127 11.38 7.38 16.56
CA GLU A 127 12.60 8.20 16.60
C GLU A 127 12.85 8.74 18.00
N PHE A 128 11.79 9.13 18.71
CA PHE A 128 11.89 9.58 20.08
C PHE A 128 12.21 8.43 21.05
N LEU A 129 11.49 7.30 20.97
CA LEU A 129 11.72 6.14 21.81
C LEU A 129 13.14 5.56 21.64
N SER A 130 13.71 5.68 20.42
CA SER A 130 15.09 5.27 20.15
C SER A 130 16.15 6.06 20.94
N LYS A 131 15.82 7.25 21.45
CA LYS A 131 16.70 8.06 22.30
C LYS A 131 16.66 7.59 23.77
N CYS A 132 15.63 6.85 24.15
CA CYS A 132 15.49 6.33 25.52
C CYS A 132 16.37 5.10 25.69
N GLU A 133 17.38 5.20 26.55
CA GLU A 133 18.33 4.13 26.88
C GLU A 133 17.60 2.86 27.34
N LEU A 134 16.59 3.01 28.21
CA LEU A 134 15.78 1.90 28.69
C LEU A 134 15.14 1.09 27.57
N LEU A 135 14.58 1.77 26.56
CA LEU A 135 13.84 1.12 25.48
C LEU A 135 14.73 0.56 24.38
N ARG A 136 15.96 1.04 24.25
CA ARG A 136 16.96 0.47 23.30
C ARG A 136 17.38 -0.96 23.63
N HIS A 137 17.13 -1.40 24.88
CA HIS A 137 17.35 -2.80 25.26
C HIS A 137 16.22 -3.73 24.81
N LEU A 138 15.08 -3.16 24.35
CA LEU A 138 14.00 -3.94 23.73
C LEU A 138 14.40 -4.38 22.32
N PRO A 139 14.10 -5.62 21.93
CA PRO A 139 14.13 -6.01 20.53
C PRO A 139 13.25 -5.07 19.70
N PRO A 140 13.75 -4.52 18.58
CA PRO A 140 12.95 -3.61 17.75
C PRO A 140 11.63 -4.21 17.26
N GLU A 141 11.56 -5.55 17.16
CA GLU A 141 10.40 -6.32 16.74
C GLU A 141 9.25 -6.27 17.76
N GLU A 142 9.54 -5.98 19.01
CA GLU A 142 8.55 -5.95 20.12
C GLU A 142 8.05 -4.54 20.44
N LEU A 143 8.36 -3.56 19.60
CA LEU A 143 7.96 -2.18 19.82
C LEU A 143 6.49 -1.92 19.54
N GLU A 144 5.85 -2.70 18.67
CA GLU A 144 4.45 -2.47 18.25
C GLU A 144 3.48 -2.43 19.44
N PRO A 145 3.50 -3.40 20.41
CA PRO A 145 2.67 -3.33 21.60
C PRO A 145 2.95 -2.11 22.47
N LEU A 146 4.21 -1.65 22.51
CA LEU A 146 4.60 -0.47 23.27
C LEU A 146 4.02 0.82 22.69
N ILE A 147 4.07 0.99 21.35
CA ILE A 147 3.53 2.17 20.66
C ILE A 147 2.03 2.34 20.94
N GLU A 148 1.29 1.23 20.98
CA GLU A 148 -0.15 1.24 21.26
C GLU A 148 -0.50 1.67 22.71
N CYS A 149 0.43 1.47 23.64
CA CYS A 149 0.25 1.77 25.07
C CYS A 149 0.74 3.16 25.47
N VAL A 150 1.47 3.85 24.59
CA VAL A 150 2.05 5.17 24.89
C VAL A 150 1.01 6.27 24.71
N SER A 151 0.83 7.08 25.78
CA SER A 151 0.06 8.32 25.73
C SER A 151 0.96 9.52 25.98
N GLU A 152 0.50 10.74 25.67
CA GLU A 152 1.25 11.98 25.88
C GLU A 152 0.66 12.78 27.04
N ARG A 153 1.53 13.40 27.85
CA ARG A 153 1.17 14.36 28.89
C ARG A 153 2.06 15.59 28.79
N SER A 154 1.45 16.77 28.78
CA SER A 154 2.15 18.05 28.84
C SER A 154 2.15 18.58 30.24
N LEU A 155 3.24 19.22 30.65
CA LEU A 155 3.40 19.92 31.93
C LEU A 155 3.89 21.33 31.65
N MET A 156 3.32 22.32 32.36
CA MET A 156 3.84 23.67 32.35
C MET A 156 5.01 23.79 33.33
N GLU A 157 5.86 24.80 33.14
CA GLU A 157 6.97 25.10 34.07
C GLU A 157 6.43 25.23 35.50
N GLY A 158 7.08 24.52 36.43
CA GLY A 158 6.73 24.45 37.84
C GLY A 158 5.61 23.45 38.18
N GLU A 159 4.92 22.88 37.20
CA GLU A 159 3.86 21.88 37.45
C GLU A 159 4.44 20.58 37.98
N VAL A 160 3.80 20.04 39.03
CA VAL A 160 4.20 18.76 39.67
C VAL A 160 3.60 17.59 38.89
N LEU A 161 4.44 16.67 38.51
CA LEU A 161 4.04 15.42 37.84
C LEU A 161 3.45 14.43 38.85
N PHE A 162 4.15 14.21 39.95
CA PHE A 162 3.72 13.40 41.11
C PHE A 162 4.55 13.79 42.37
N HIS A 163 4.02 13.51 43.56
CA HIS A 163 4.68 13.73 44.83
C HIS A 163 5.33 12.45 45.38
N ALA A 164 6.36 12.62 46.21
CA ALA A 164 6.85 11.50 47.03
C ALA A 164 5.73 10.91 47.87
N GLY A 165 5.65 9.60 47.93
CA GLY A 165 4.56 8.90 48.63
C GLY A 165 3.35 8.57 47.75
N ASP A 166 3.19 9.17 46.59
CA ASP A 166 2.12 8.82 45.65
C ASP A 166 2.27 7.37 45.15
N PRO A 167 1.17 6.72 44.74
CA PRO A 167 1.26 5.42 44.06
C PRO A 167 1.95 5.53 42.70
N GLY A 168 2.81 4.55 42.40
CA GLY A 168 3.45 4.43 41.10
C GLY A 168 2.51 3.84 40.08
N ASP A 169 1.91 4.69 39.27
CA ASP A 169 0.85 4.36 38.28
C ASP A 169 1.35 4.29 36.85
N ALA A 170 2.50 4.90 36.54
CA ALA A 170 3.07 4.96 35.20
C ALA A 170 4.58 5.18 35.21
N LEU A 171 5.21 4.82 34.08
CA LEU A 171 6.54 5.24 33.67
C LEU A 171 6.41 6.49 32.77
N TYR A 172 7.26 7.45 32.97
CA TYR A 172 7.29 8.67 32.17
C TYR A 172 8.66 8.80 31.46
N ILE A 173 8.65 9.24 30.21
CA ILE A 173 9.86 9.51 29.42
C ILE A 173 9.78 10.95 28.96
N VAL A 174 10.81 11.74 29.20
CA VAL A 174 10.85 13.14 28.80
C VAL A 174 10.97 13.24 27.28
N ALA A 175 9.89 13.66 26.61
CA ALA A 175 9.85 13.85 25.15
C ALA A 175 10.47 15.18 24.75
N LYS A 176 10.22 16.22 25.53
CA LYS A 176 10.75 17.56 25.34
C LYS A 176 10.76 18.28 26.67
N GLY A 177 11.73 19.16 26.86
CA GLY A 177 11.84 19.95 28.10
C GLY A 177 12.75 19.29 29.12
N VAL A 178 12.58 19.67 30.39
CA VAL A 178 13.39 19.20 31.53
C VAL A 178 12.50 19.07 32.74
N VAL A 179 12.60 17.94 33.44
CA VAL A 179 11.98 17.73 34.74
C VAL A 179 13.05 17.60 35.82
N GLU A 180 12.76 18.04 37.02
CA GLU A 180 13.63 17.88 38.16
C GLU A 180 13.02 16.92 39.20
N VAL A 181 13.89 16.09 39.73
CA VAL A 181 13.60 15.17 40.81
C VAL A 181 14.00 15.83 42.12
N VAL A 182 13.08 16.02 43.02
CA VAL A 182 13.29 16.78 44.29
C VAL A 182 13.03 15.88 45.48
N ALA A 183 14.00 15.85 46.40
CA ALA A 183 13.78 15.22 47.71
C ALA A 183 13.00 16.17 48.62
N GLU A 184 12.03 15.62 49.36
CA GLU A 184 11.29 16.33 50.40
C GLU A 184 12.18 16.47 51.65
N SER A 185 13.15 17.37 51.58
CA SER A 185 14.00 17.77 52.72
C SER A 185 13.79 19.27 52.96
N GLU A 186 14.08 19.74 54.19
CA GLU A 186 14.07 21.19 54.48
C GLU A 186 15.51 21.72 54.57
N PRO A 187 15.96 22.56 53.58
CA PRO A 187 15.28 22.99 52.38
C PRO A 187 15.19 21.89 51.30
N PRO A 188 14.20 21.97 50.35
CA PRO A 188 14.06 21.03 49.25
C PRO A 188 15.35 20.93 48.42
N ARG A 189 15.81 19.69 48.16
CA ARG A 189 17.05 19.44 47.41
C ARG A 189 16.76 18.80 46.05
N VAL A 190 17.21 19.42 44.98
CA VAL A 190 17.19 18.78 43.66
C VAL A 190 18.19 17.63 43.63
N LEU A 191 17.68 16.42 43.37
CA LEU A 191 18.49 15.19 43.28
C LEU A 191 19.02 14.96 41.88
N ALA A 192 18.21 15.25 40.86
CA ALA A 192 18.56 15.09 39.48
C ALA A 192 17.72 16.00 38.55
N GLU A 193 18.28 16.39 37.41
CA GLU A 193 17.57 17.00 36.30
C GLU A 193 17.55 16.00 35.17
N LEU A 194 16.37 15.75 34.58
CA LEU A 194 16.16 14.76 33.54
C LEU A 194 15.65 15.47 32.28
N GLY A 195 16.37 15.28 31.18
CA GLY A 195 16.06 15.85 29.87
C GLY A 195 15.54 14.81 28.87
N GLU A 196 15.53 15.19 27.60
CA GLU A 196 15.02 14.36 26.52
C GLU A 196 15.62 12.96 26.49
N GLY A 197 14.75 11.95 26.32
CA GLY A 197 15.14 10.55 26.28
C GLY A 197 15.31 9.88 27.65
N GLN A 198 15.31 10.65 28.74
CA GLN A 198 15.45 10.08 30.09
C GLN A 198 14.10 9.69 30.67
N ALA A 199 14.09 8.56 31.37
CA ALA A 199 12.89 8.01 32.02
C ALA A 199 12.82 8.43 33.50
N VAL A 200 11.61 8.59 34.02
CA VAL A 200 11.36 8.90 35.43
C VAL A 200 10.13 8.11 35.93
N GLY A 201 10.19 7.71 37.18
CA GLY A 201 9.12 6.98 37.85
C GLY A 201 9.24 5.45 37.78
N GLU A 202 10.30 4.92 37.17
CA GLU A 202 10.62 3.50 37.07
C GLU A 202 10.81 2.84 38.43
N MET A 203 11.39 3.59 39.40
CA MET A 203 11.67 3.07 40.75
C MET A 203 10.41 2.61 41.47
N ALA A 204 9.32 3.36 41.32
CA ALA A 204 8.05 3.01 41.96
C ALA A 204 7.39 1.78 41.28
N LEU A 205 7.60 1.57 40.00
CA LEU A 205 7.06 0.40 39.30
C LEU A 205 7.80 -0.89 39.66
N LEU A 206 9.11 -0.78 39.95
CA LEU A 206 9.98 -1.93 40.23
C LEU A 206 10.10 -2.25 41.73
N GLY A 207 9.99 -1.25 42.61
CA GLY A 207 10.40 -1.34 44.02
C GLY A 207 9.31 -1.30 45.07
N GLY A 208 8.03 -1.44 44.71
CA GLY A 208 6.98 -1.49 45.75
C GLY A 208 5.83 -0.52 45.59
N GLY A 209 5.72 0.15 44.45
CA GLY A 209 4.51 0.88 44.05
C GLY A 209 4.39 2.31 44.62
N ILE A 210 5.40 2.86 45.28
CA ILE A 210 5.36 4.21 45.88
C ILE A 210 6.45 5.09 45.27
N ARG A 211 6.12 6.35 44.92
CA ARG A 211 7.06 7.35 44.43
C ARG A 211 8.05 7.72 45.49
N THR A 212 9.33 7.63 45.20
CA THR A 212 10.43 7.88 46.18
C THR A 212 10.85 9.34 46.28
N ALA A 213 10.45 10.18 45.31
CA ALA A 213 10.75 11.60 45.26
C ALA A 213 9.63 12.35 44.53
N THR A 214 9.54 13.64 44.72
CA THR A 214 8.66 14.53 43.98
C THR A 214 9.31 14.90 42.63
N VAL A 215 8.52 14.88 41.54
CA VAL A 215 8.98 15.28 40.22
C VAL A 215 8.14 16.45 39.73
N ARG A 216 8.80 17.52 39.25
CA ARG A 216 8.16 18.69 38.68
C ARG A 216 8.85 19.15 37.41
N ALA A 217 8.13 19.85 36.57
CA ALA A 217 8.68 20.44 35.35
C ALA A 217 9.55 21.65 35.69
N LYS A 218 10.82 21.63 35.25
CA LYS A 218 11.72 22.77 35.32
C LYS A 218 11.49 23.78 34.20
N ALA A 219 10.94 23.32 33.09
CA ALA A 219 10.49 24.09 31.93
C ALA A 219 9.28 23.40 31.32
N ASP A 220 8.53 24.08 30.44
CA ASP A 220 7.44 23.47 29.68
C ASP A 220 7.90 22.14 29.07
N SER A 221 7.29 21.06 29.49
CA SER A 221 7.75 19.72 29.18
C SER A 221 6.62 18.87 28.60
N ARG A 222 6.98 17.97 27.69
CA ARG A 222 6.12 16.95 27.14
C ARG A 222 6.69 15.58 27.49
N LEU A 223 5.84 14.73 28.04
CA LEU A 223 6.22 13.40 28.51
C LEU A 223 5.45 12.35 27.73
N LEU A 224 6.09 11.23 27.42
CA LEU A 224 5.41 10.00 27.06
C LEU A 224 5.12 9.21 28.33
N VAL A 225 3.94 8.61 28.38
CA VAL A 225 3.40 7.92 29.56
C VAL A 225 3.10 6.47 29.20
N ILE A 226 3.66 5.54 29.96
CA ILE A 226 3.35 4.11 29.88
C ILE A 226 2.72 3.71 31.20
N GLY A 227 1.43 3.35 31.18
CA GLY A 227 0.69 2.94 32.35
C GLY A 227 1.28 1.68 33.02
N LYS A 228 1.12 1.56 34.33
CA LYS A 228 1.65 0.41 35.11
C LYS A 228 1.16 -0.93 34.54
N ALA A 229 -0.13 -1.05 34.22
CA ALA A 229 -0.70 -2.30 33.72
C ALA A 229 -0.06 -2.74 32.39
N ASP A 230 0.18 -1.80 31.49
CA ASP A 230 0.84 -2.07 30.21
C ASP A 230 2.32 -2.37 30.39
N PHE A 231 2.98 -1.64 31.29
CA PHE A 231 4.38 -1.88 31.64
C PHE A 231 4.58 -3.26 32.27
N ASP A 232 3.72 -3.66 33.22
CA ASP A 232 3.78 -4.98 33.85
C ASP A 232 3.50 -6.10 32.80
N ARG A 233 2.59 -5.88 31.87
CA ARG A 233 2.34 -6.81 30.75
C ARG A 233 3.58 -6.98 29.89
N LEU A 234 4.19 -5.89 29.43
CA LEU A 234 5.41 -5.90 28.63
C LEU A 234 6.58 -6.60 29.35
N LEU A 235 6.74 -6.36 30.65
CA LEU A 235 7.77 -7.05 31.46
C LEU A 235 7.55 -8.55 31.55
N ASN A 236 6.30 -9.01 31.59
CA ASN A 236 5.96 -10.43 31.66
C ASN A 236 6.10 -11.13 30.31
N GLU A 237 5.85 -10.42 29.21
CA GLU A 237 5.94 -10.95 27.85
C GLU A 237 7.38 -10.94 27.32
N ASP A 238 8.22 -9.98 27.74
CA ASP A 238 9.62 -9.86 27.31
C ASP A 238 10.64 -10.01 28.46
N PRO A 239 11.35 -11.15 28.53
CA PRO A 239 12.44 -11.37 29.50
C PRO A 239 13.63 -10.41 29.31
N HIS A 240 13.87 -9.88 28.11
CA HIS A 240 14.98 -8.95 27.83
C HIS A 240 14.68 -7.57 28.41
N LEU A 241 13.46 -7.07 28.23
CA LEU A 241 12.99 -5.84 28.88
C LEU A 241 13.07 -5.97 30.42
N ALA A 242 12.57 -7.09 30.97
CA ALA A 242 12.62 -7.34 32.41
C ALA A 242 14.06 -7.36 32.94
N ALA A 243 15.01 -7.89 32.18
CA ALA A 243 16.43 -7.87 32.55
C ALA A 243 17.04 -6.47 32.44
N ALA A 244 16.72 -5.70 31.38
CA ALA A 244 17.20 -4.34 31.17
C ALA A 244 16.69 -3.39 32.26
N VAL A 245 15.40 -3.49 32.58
CA VAL A 245 14.76 -2.70 33.64
C VAL A 245 15.37 -3.00 35.00
N ARG A 246 15.63 -4.28 35.31
CA ARG A 246 16.36 -4.68 36.55
C ARG A 246 17.78 -4.16 36.59
N ARG A 247 18.52 -4.14 35.52
CA ARG A 247 19.87 -3.55 35.43
C ARG A 247 19.84 -2.06 35.71
N LEU A 248 18.96 -1.29 35.05
CA LEU A 248 18.84 0.14 35.26
C LEU A 248 18.49 0.53 36.67
N SER A 249 17.64 -0.25 37.33
CA SER A 249 17.34 -0.03 38.77
C SER A 249 18.56 -0.32 39.68
N HIS A 250 19.45 -1.23 39.23
CA HIS A 250 20.68 -1.58 39.98
C HIS A 250 21.81 -0.59 39.68
N ASP A 251 21.95 -0.13 38.40
CA ASP A 251 23.03 0.77 37.95
C ASP A 251 22.84 2.22 38.42
N ARG A 252 21.60 2.67 38.64
CA ARG A 252 21.34 3.94 39.36
C ARG A 252 21.71 3.89 40.84
N ALA A 253 21.87 2.69 41.40
CA ALA A 253 22.46 2.49 42.72
C ALA A 253 24.00 2.42 42.69
N ILE A 254 24.60 2.16 41.51
CA ILE A 254 26.07 2.02 41.34
C ILE A 254 26.44 2.64 39.98
N SER A 255 26.85 3.91 40.02
CA SER A 255 27.45 4.56 38.83
C SER A 255 28.81 3.91 38.55
N ASN A 256 28.87 3.17 37.45
CA ASN A 256 30.02 2.75 36.65
C ASN A 256 29.91 1.27 36.29
N LEU A 257 29.60 1.01 35.03
CA LEU A 257 30.20 -0.07 34.25
C LEU A 257 29.71 0.02 32.79
N SER A 258 30.58 0.62 31.98
CA SER A 258 30.55 0.57 30.52
C SER A 258 30.89 -0.83 30.06
N ASP A 259 30.00 -1.52 29.44
CA ASP A 259 30.26 -2.35 28.25
C ASP A 259 28.94 -3.02 27.78
N ASN A 260 28.27 -2.42 26.87
CA ASN A 260 27.30 -3.12 26.04
C ASN A 260 27.36 -2.56 24.63
N ARG A 261 27.45 -3.45 23.64
CA ARG A 261 27.31 -3.11 22.23
C ARG A 261 25.90 -2.59 21.97
N GLU A 262 25.67 -1.34 22.34
CA GLU A 262 24.41 -0.65 22.13
C GLU A 262 24.22 -0.42 20.64
N MET A 263 23.08 -0.84 20.13
CA MET A 263 22.63 -0.48 18.78
C MET A 263 22.46 1.04 18.71
N SER A 264 22.95 1.68 17.63
CA SER A 264 22.73 3.12 17.48
C SER A 264 21.23 3.44 17.42
N PRO A 265 20.80 4.61 17.95
CA PRO A 265 19.39 5.02 17.92
C PRO A 265 18.77 4.94 16.51
N GLU A 266 19.52 5.34 15.48
CA GLU A 266 19.07 5.35 14.10
C GLU A 266 18.85 3.92 13.57
N ARG A 267 19.76 2.99 13.89
CA ARG A 267 19.64 1.59 13.46
C ARG A 267 18.48 0.92 14.16
N TRP A 268 18.31 1.15 15.45
CA TRP A 268 17.19 0.65 16.24
C TRP A 268 15.85 1.16 15.68
N ALA A 269 15.74 2.49 15.45
CA ALA A 269 14.53 3.11 14.90
C ALA A 269 14.18 2.60 13.48
N ASN A 270 15.19 2.29 12.66
CA ASN A 270 14.98 1.71 11.34
C ASN A 270 14.44 0.29 11.39
N LEU A 271 14.97 -0.55 12.29
CA LEU A 271 14.49 -1.91 12.51
C LEU A 271 13.07 -1.91 13.10
N ALA A 272 12.82 -1.07 14.11
CA ALA A 272 11.52 -0.90 14.73
C ALA A 272 10.43 -0.43 13.75
N ARG A 273 10.77 0.46 12.79
CA ARG A 273 9.83 0.80 11.70
C ARG A 273 9.56 -0.37 10.77
N GLY A 274 10.59 -1.19 10.51
CA GLY A 274 10.44 -2.38 9.68
C GLY A 274 9.57 -3.46 10.30
N SER A 275 9.52 -3.56 11.64
CA SER A 275 8.72 -4.55 12.36
C SER A 275 7.23 -4.21 12.46
N LEU A 276 6.83 -2.97 12.15
CA LEU A 276 5.42 -2.60 12.03
C LEU A 276 4.85 -3.17 10.71
N ASP A 277 4.55 -4.47 10.70
CA ASP A 277 4.07 -5.20 9.53
C ASP A 277 2.65 -5.76 9.71
N HIS A 278 2.04 -5.51 10.87
CA HIS A 278 0.70 -5.98 11.20
C HIS A 278 -0.29 -4.82 11.33
N LEU A 279 -1.51 -5.04 10.80
CA LEU A 279 -2.64 -4.12 10.96
C LEU A 279 -3.75 -4.84 11.72
N SER A 280 -4.19 -4.26 12.84
CA SER A 280 -5.39 -4.73 13.50
C SER A 280 -6.62 -4.45 12.62
N ARG A 281 -7.70 -5.24 12.78
CA ARG A 281 -8.96 -5.02 12.04
C ARG A 281 -9.55 -3.63 12.28
N GLY A 282 -9.35 -3.08 13.47
CA GLY A 282 -9.81 -1.74 13.84
C GLY A 282 -9.04 -0.65 13.10
N GLU A 283 -7.71 -0.74 13.06
CA GLU A 283 -6.83 0.18 12.34
C GLU A 283 -7.10 0.13 10.82
N GLU A 284 -7.19 -1.07 10.24
CA GLU A 284 -7.51 -1.23 8.82
C GLU A 284 -8.84 -0.55 8.48
N THR A 285 -9.89 -0.75 9.30
CA THR A 285 -11.19 -0.13 9.09
C THR A 285 -11.13 1.39 9.23
N ARG A 286 -10.43 1.92 10.22
CA ARG A 286 -10.24 3.36 10.43
C ARG A 286 -9.52 3.99 9.25
N LEU A 287 -8.36 3.45 8.86
CA LEU A 287 -7.56 3.95 7.74
C LEU A 287 -8.32 3.86 6.40
N LEU A 288 -9.15 2.83 6.24
CA LEU A 288 -10.01 2.70 5.06
C LEU A 288 -11.06 3.82 4.98
N HIS A 289 -11.70 4.15 6.11
CA HIS A 289 -12.65 5.27 6.18
C HIS A 289 -11.97 6.62 5.96
N GLU A 290 -10.82 6.85 6.60
CA GLU A 290 -10.03 8.08 6.43
C GLU A 290 -9.61 8.27 4.98
N ALA A 291 -9.10 7.22 4.34
CA ALA A 291 -8.70 7.27 2.94
C ALA A 291 -9.90 7.51 2.00
N GLY A 292 -11.07 6.91 2.27
CA GLY A 292 -12.30 7.11 1.51
C GLY A 292 -12.96 8.47 1.72
N ALA A 293 -12.77 9.09 2.88
CA ALA A 293 -13.33 10.40 3.23
C ALA A 293 -12.52 11.58 2.66
N GLY A 294 -11.32 11.34 2.13
CA GLY A 294 -10.49 12.39 1.53
C GLY A 294 -11.21 13.15 0.41
N PRO A 295 -11.04 14.48 0.31
CA PRO A 295 -11.80 15.32 -0.63
C PRO A 295 -11.63 14.92 -2.09
N ASN A 296 -10.49 14.32 -2.44
CA ASN A 296 -10.14 13.89 -3.79
C ASN A 296 -10.15 12.37 -3.97
N ALA A 297 -10.46 11.58 -2.95
CA ALA A 297 -10.40 10.11 -3.01
C ALA A 297 -11.30 9.54 -4.12
N GLY A 298 -12.53 10.05 -4.24
CA GLY A 298 -13.44 9.61 -5.31
C GLY A 298 -12.89 9.87 -6.71
N LEU A 299 -12.28 11.05 -6.95
CA LEU A 299 -11.65 11.38 -8.23
C LEU A 299 -10.41 10.51 -8.47
N ALA A 300 -9.56 10.31 -7.47
CA ALA A 300 -8.38 9.47 -7.60
C ALA A 300 -8.74 8.01 -7.95
N ILE A 301 -9.80 7.48 -7.35
CA ILE A 301 -10.34 6.15 -7.65
C ILE A 301 -10.82 6.07 -9.11
N VAL A 302 -11.60 7.06 -9.58
CA VAL A 302 -12.06 7.12 -10.98
C VAL A 302 -10.88 7.16 -11.93
N PHE A 303 -9.95 8.11 -11.72
CA PHE A 303 -8.79 8.23 -12.60
C PHE A 303 -7.90 6.99 -12.59
N GLY A 304 -7.77 6.34 -11.45
CA GLY A 304 -7.04 5.09 -11.36
C GLY A 304 -7.68 3.97 -12.19
N ASN A 305 -9.01 3.76 -12.04
CA ASN A 305 -9.73 2.75 -12.83
C ASN A 305 -9.71 3.07 -14.34
N ILE A 306 -9.77 4.37 -14.70
CA ILE A 306 -9.62 4.81 -16.09
C ILE A 306 -8.20 4.51 -16.60
N LEU A 307 -7.17 4.78 -15.80
CA LEU A 307 -5.77 4.49 -16.14
C LEU A 307 -5.56 3.00 -16.45
N ASP A 308 -6.24 2.12 -15.72
CA ASP A 308 -6.17 0.66 -15.90
C ASP A 308 -6.89 0.21 -17.18
N THR A 309 -7.92 0.93 -17.62
CA THR A 309 -8.79 0.55 -18.74
C THR A 309 -8.32 1.11 -20.09
N ILE A 310 -7.84 2.36 -20.11
CA ILE A 310 -7.51 3.07 -21.37
C ILE A 310 -6.51 2.32 -22.24
N PRO A 311 -5.36 1.81 -21.75
CA PRO A 311 -4.35 1.22 -22.62
C PRO A 311 -4.89 0.05 -23.44
N GLY A 312 -5.64 -0.84 -22.81
CA GLY A 312 -6.20 -2.00 -23.49
C GLY A 312 -7.26 -1.65 -24.51
N CYS A 313 -8.16 -0.72 -24.17
CA CYS A 313 -9.19 -0.27 -25.10
C CYS A 313 -8.59 0.49 -26.30
N LEU A 314 -7.53 1.28 -26.09
CA LEU A 314 -6.78 1.93 -27.18
C LEU A 314 -6.23 0.90 -28.18
N VAL A 315 -5.60 -0.16 -27.69
CA VAL A 315 -5.03 -1.22 -28.55
C VAL A 315 -6.12 -1.95 -29.31
N ILE A 316 -7.22 -2.32 -28.64
CA ILE A 316 -8.38 -2.98 -29.26
C ILE A 316 -8.92 -2.12 -30.40
N GLY A 317 -9.08 -0.82 -30.18
CA GLY A 317 -9.53 0.11 -31.23
C GLY A 317 -8.52 0.29 -32.36
N ALA A 318 -7.24 0.39 -32.03
CA ALA A 318 -6.15 0.57 -33.00
C ALA A 318 -6.02 -0.63 -33.97
N LYS A 319 -6.15 -1.84 -33.44
CA LYS A 319 -6.04 -3.10 -34.20
C LYS A 319 -7.33 -3.48 -34.94
N PHE A 320 -8.45 -2.79 -34.73
CA PHE A 320 -9.71 -3.13 -35.37
C PHE A 320 -9.66 -2.88 -36.88
N SER A 321 -9.66 -3.95 -37.66
CA SER A 321 -9.75 -3.95 -39.14
C SER A 321 -11.02 -4.64 -39.67
N GLY A 322 -11.93 -5.01 -38.80
CA GLY A 322 -13.14 -5.80 -39.06
C GLY A 322 -13.25 -6.94 -38.01
N PHE A 323 -14.32 -7.71 -38.08
CA PHE A 323 -14.53 -8.81 -37.14
C PHE A 323 -13.52 -9.95 -37.28
N GLU A 324 -12.95 -10.14 -38.48
CA GLU A 324 -11.94 -11.17 -38.77
C GLU A 324 -10.53 -10.80 -38.24
N GLY A 325 -10.26 -9.52 -38.03
CA GLY A 325 -8.98 -9.04 -37.50
C GLY A 325 -9.01 -8.60 -36.02
N MET A 326 -10.06 -9.02 -35.28
CA MET A 326 -10.13 -8.68 -33.85
C MET A 326 -9.25 -9.61 -33.01
N SER A 327 -8.45 -9.02 -32.11
CA SER A 327 -7.76 -9.77 -31.07
C SER A 327 -8.74 -10.27 -30.00
N LEU A 328 -9.25 -11.48 -30.17
CA LEU A 328 -10.10 -12.14 -29.16
C LEU A 328 -9.32 -12.37 -27.86
N THR A 329 -8.04 -12.66 -28.00
CA THR A 329 -7.14 -12.90 -26.86
C THR A 329 -7.06 -11.70 -25.93
N LEU A 330 -6.86 -10.50 -26.45
CA LEU A 330 -6.79 -9.27 -25.65
C LEU A 330 -8.16 -8.88 -25.09
N ILE A 331 -9.22 -8.99 -25.90
CA ILE A 331 -10.60 -8.70 -25.48
C ILE A 331 -11.02 -9.59 -24.32
N LEU A 332 -10.81 -10.91 -24.44
CA LEU A 332 -11.16 -11.88 -23.40
C LEU A 332 -10.31 -11.71 -22.14
N GLY A 333 -9.02 -11.46 -22.28
CA GLY A 333 -8.13 -11.19 -21.14
C GLY A 333 -8.58 -9.99 -20.33
N MET A 334 -8.92 -8.89 -20.99
CA MET A 334 -9.44 -7.68 -20.34
C MET A 334 -10.84 -7.91 -19.74
N TRP A 335 -11.72 -8.58 -20.47
CA TRP A 335 -13.08 -8.86 -20.00
C TRP A 335 -13.06 -9.75 -18.75
N LEU A 336 -12.29 -10.84 -18.77
CA LEU A 336 -12.14 -11.73 -17.62
C LEU A 336 -11.49 -11.03 -16.42
N GLY A 337 -10.48 -10.16 -16.66
CA GLY A 337 -9.80 -9.39 -15.61
C GLY A 337 -10.70 -8.36 -14.95
N GLY A 338 -11.58 -7.72 -15.71
CA GLY A 338 -12.49 -6.69 -15.22
C GLY A 338 -13.49 -7.16 -14.16
N ILE A 339 -13.92 -8.43 -14.20
CA ILE A 339 -14.86 -8.97 -13.22
C ILE A 339 -14.28 -9.00 -11.80
N PRO A 340 -13.16 -9.71 -11.53
CA PRO A 340 -12.62 -9.80 -10.17
C PRO A 340 -12.05 -8.47 -9.66
N GLU A 341 -11.53 -7.63 -10.56
CA GLU A 341 -11.05 -6.28 -10.25
C GLU A 341 -12.20 -5.40 -9.73
N ALA A 342 -13.27 -5.28 -10.51
CA ALA A 342 -14.43 -4.48 -10.12
C ALA A 342 -15.15 -5.06 -8.90
N ALA A 343 -15.23 -6.37 -8.75
CA ALA A 343 -15.84 -7.00 -7.59
C ALA A 343 -15.06 -6.73 -6.30
N ALA A 344 -13.73 -6.80 -6.36
CA ALA A 344 -12.87 -6.50 -5.23
C ALA A 344 -12.96 -5.02 -4.82
N SER A 345 -12.83 -4.13 -5.80
CA SER A 345 -12.91 -2.68 -5.59
C SER A 345 -14.29 -2.25 -5.08
N ALA A 346 -15.38 -2.75 -5.67
CA ALA A 346 -16.74 -2.42 -5.21
C ALA A 346 -16.99 -2.85 -3.75
N ALA A 347 -16.52 -4.03 -3.37
CA ALA A 347 -16.66 -4.53 -2.00
C ALA A 347 -15.88 -3.66 -0.99
N ILE A 348 -14.66 -3.22 -1.33
CA ILE A 348 -13.85 -2.39 -0.43
C ILE A 348 -14.37 -0.94 -0.39
N LEU A 349 -14.82 -0.38 -1.52
CA LEU A 349 -15.45 0.95 -1.58
C LEU A 349 -16.70 1.02 -0.69
N ARG A 350 -17.53 -0.03 -0.69
CA ARG A 350 -18.68 -0.12 0.20
C ARG A 350 -18.25 -0.12 1.67
N LYS A 351 -17.20 -0.87 2.04
CA LYS A 351 -16.64 -0.84 3.38
C LYS A 351 -16.06 0.52 3.75
N ALA A 352 -15.52 1.27 2.79
CA ALA A 352 -15.04 2.64 2.97
C ALA A 352 -16.19 3.69 3.07
N GLY A 353 -17.46 3.27 3.08
CA GLY A 353 -18.61 4.15 3.26
C GLY A 353 -19.23 4.68 1.97
N PHE A 354 -18.82 4.21 0.79
CA PHE A 354 -19.44 4.61 -0.47
C PHE A 354 -20.82 3.94 -0.64
N SER A 355 -21.82 4.71 -1.05
CA SER A 355 -23.14 4.16 -1.39
C SER A 355 -23.09 3.33 -2.69
N ASP A 356 -23.96 2.33 -2.82
CA ASP A 356 -24.03 1.48 -4.01
C ASP A 356 -24.22 2.30 -5.29
N ARG A 357 -25.05 3.37 -5.25
CA ARG A 357 -25.24 4.29 -6.39
C ARG A 357 -23.95 4.98 -6.79
N LYS A 358 -23.14 5.40 -5.81
CA LYS A 358 -21.86 6.06 -6.06
C LYS A 358 -20.86 5.07 -6.67
N VAL A 359 -20.83 3.83 -6.19
CA VAL A 359 -19.99 2.76 -6.75
C VAL A 359 -20.36 2.49 -8.21
N PHE A 360 -21.63 2.29 -8.52
CA PHE A 360 -22.08 2.10 -9.91
C PHE A 360 -21.79 3.31 -10.80
N SER A 361 -21.94 4.53 -10.29
CA SER A 361 -21.57 5.74 -11.04
C SER A 361 -20.08 5.78 -11.37
N LEU A 362 -19.20 5.40 -10.41
CA LEU A 362 -17.76 5.32 -10.65
C LEU A 362 -17.43 4.32 -11.78
N TRP A 363 -18.01 3.12 -11.74
CA TRP A 363 -17.81 2.10 -12.77
C TRP A 363 -18.43 2.47 -14.11
N SER A 364 -19.54 3.23 -14.13
CA SER A 364 -20.12 3.77 -15.38
C SER A 364 -19.17 4.76 -16.07
N THR A 365 -18.41 5.56 -15.32
CA THR A 365 -17.39 6.45 -15.92
C THR A 365 -16.24 5.66 -16.55
N VAL A 366 -15.84 4.55 -15.94
CA VAL A 366 -14.81 3.66 -16.50
C VAL A 366 -15.29 3.03 -17.81
N LEU A 367 -16.55 2.57 -17.85
CA LEU A 367 -17.16 2.03 -19.06
C LEU A 367 -17.17 3.04 -20.21
N VAL A 368 -17.60 4.28 -19.94
CA VAL A 368 -17.59 5.37 -20.94
C VAL A 368 -16.15 5.68 -21.39
N ALA A 369 -15.20 5.73 -20.46
CA ALA A 369 -13.78 5.96 -20.79
C ALA A 369 -13.22 4.86 -21.72
N GLY A 370 -13.60 3.59 -21.47
CA GLY A 370 -13.21 2.47 -22.33
C GLY A 370 -13.76 2.58 -23.75
N ILE A 371 -15.02 2.97 -23.90
CA ILE A 371 -15.63 3.22 -25.23
C ILE A 371 -14.87 4.34 -25.96
N LEU A 372 -14.63 5.46 -25.28
CA LEU A 372 -13.92 6.61 -25.87
C LEU A 372 -12.47 6.25 -26.21
N ALA A 373 -11.79 5.47 -25.37
CA ALA A 373 -10.45 5.01 -25.64
C ALA A 373 -10.38 4.08 -26.86
N ALA A 374 -11.33 3.17 -27.02
CA ALA A 374 -11.40 2.31 -28.20
C ALA A 374 -11.61 3.14 -29.48
N ILE A 375 -12.54 4.09 -29.47
CA ILE A 375 -12.76 5.02 -30.58
C ILE A 375 -11.50 5.84 -30.87
N ALA A 376 -10.83 6.37 -29.85
CA ALA A 376 -9.58 7.11 -29.99
C ALA A 376 -8.45 6.25 -30.60
N GLY A 377 -8.34 4.98 -30.16
CA GLY A 377 -7.41 4.02 -30.75
C GLY A 377 -7.62 3.85 -32.24
N LYS A 378 -8.88 3.72 -32.68
CA LYS A 378 -9.23 3.62 -34.11
C LYS A 378 -8.91 4.91 -34.86
N LEU A 379 -9.20 6.08 -34.30
CA LEU A 379 -9.01 7.35 -34.99
C LEU A 379 -7.54 7.78 -35.08
N PHE A 380 -6.75 7.56 -34.05
CA PHE A 380 -5.41 8.15 -33.94
C PHE A 380 -4.27 7.14 -34.08
N ILE A 381 -4.54 5.84 -33.87
CA ILE A 381 -3.50 4.80 -33.87
C ILE A 381 -3.79 3.73 -34.95
N SER A 382 -4.88 3.83 -35.68
CA SER A 382 -5.25 2.81 -36.69
C SER A 382 -4.23 2.70 -37.82
N GLY A 383 -3.87 1.47 -38.17
CA GLY A 383 -2.93 1.11 -39.21
C GLY A 383 -1.65 0.56 -38.59
N SER A 384 -1.47 -0.77 -38.66
CA SER A 384 -0.25 -1.45 -38.22
C SER A 384 0.99 -1.10 -39.02
N ASP A 385 0.81 -0.33 -40.11
CA ASP A 385 1.83 -0.12 -41.14
C ASP A 385 2.74 1.09 -40.90
N SER A 386 2.53 1.87 -39.84
CA SER A 386 3.40 2.99 -39.48
C SER A 386 4.21 2.71 -38.21
N ILE A 387 5.48 3.09 -38.20
CA ILE A 387 6.36 3.01 -37.05
C ILE A 387 5.70 3.68 -35.81
N VAL A 388 4.99 4.80 -36.04
CA VAL A 388 4.31 5.56 -34.99
C VAL A 388 3.16 4.76 -34.41
N ALA A 389 2.38 4.07 -35.23
CA ALA A 389 1.26 3.25 -34.74
C ALA A 389 1.75 2.05 -33.91
N ILE A 390 2.79 1.35 -34.39
CA ILE A 390 3.41 0.23 -33.67
C ILE A 390 4.01 0.71 -32.33
N PHE A 391 4.70 1.85 -32.35
CA PHE A 391 5.27 2.43 -31.13
C PHE A 391 4.19 2.83 -30.11
N ALA A 392 3.08 3.46 -30.58
CA ALA A 392 1.96 3.81 -29.73
C ALA A 392 1.27 2.56 -29.11
N GLN A 393 1.12 1.49 -29.89
CA GLN A 393 0.61 0.20 -29.41
C GLN A 393 1.58 -0.42 -28.40
N ALA A 394 2.89 -0.32 -28.62
CA ALA A 394 3.91 -0.78 -27.69
C ALA A 394 3.87 -0.02 -26.35
N ILE A 395 3.64 1.31 -26.37
CA ILE A 395 3.42 2.12 -25.16
C ILE A 395 2.20 1.59 -24.38
N ALA A 396 1.08 1.38 -25.06
CA ALA A 396 -0.11 0.83 -24.41
C ALA A 396 0.14 -0.59 -23.87
N GLY A 397 0.87 -1.42 -24.59
CA GLY A 397 1.29 -2.75 -24.15
C GLY A 397 2.13 -2.72 -22.88
N GLY A 398 3.08 -1.78 -22.80
CA GLY A 398 3.89 -1.55 -21.62
C GLY A 398 3.07 -1.12 -20.39
N ALA A 399 2.07 -0.26 -20.59
CA ALA A 399 1.16 0.15 -19.53
C ALA A 399 0.32 -1.03 -19.02
N ILE A 400 -0.18 -1.90 -19.92
CA ILE A 400 -0.92 -3.12 -19.54
C ILE A 400 0.01 -4.09 -18.78
N LEU A 401 1.24 -4.28 -19.24
CA LEU A 401 2.21 -5.15 -18.55
C LEU A 401 2.50 -4.64 -17.15
N ALA A 402 2.64 -3.33 -16.98
CA ALA A 402 2.81 -2.72 -15.67
C ALA A 402 1.56 -2.89 -14.78
N LEU A 403 0.34 -2.76 -15.33
CA LEU A 403 -0.91 -3.08 -14.62
C LEU A 403 -0.91 -4.53 -14.12
N VAL A 404 -0.58 -5.48 -14.99
CA VAL A 404 -0.55 -6.91 -14.62
C VAL A 404 0.44 -7.16 -13.49
N ALA A 405 1.65 -6.61 -13.58
CA ALA A 405 2.71 -6.80 -12.59
C ALA A 405 2.44 -6.04 -11.29
N HIS A 406 1.92 -4.81 -11.38
CA HIS A 406 1.72 -3.92 -10.24
C HIS A 406 0.43 -4.19 -9.45
N ALA A 407 -0.64 -4.58 -10.13
CA ALA A 407 -1.96 -4.75 -9.52
C ALA A 407 -2.51 -6.18 -9.61
N MET A 408 -2.60 -6.78 -10.81
CA MET A 408 -3.34 -8.03 -10.99
C MET A 408 -2.66 -9.23 -10.31
N ILE A 409 -1.36 -9.43 -10.52
CA ILE A 409 -0.62 -10.55 -9.91
C ILE A 409 -0.54 -10.40 -8.38
N PRO A 410 -0.16 -9.24 -7.80
CA PRO A 410 -0.16 -9.05 -6.35
C PRO A 410 -1.53 -9.27 -5.71
N GLU A 411 -2.60 -8.77 -6.34
CA GLU A 411 -3.96 -8.92 -5.85
C GLU A 411 -4.42 -10.40 -5.88
N ALA A 412 -4.09 -11.13 -6.95
CA ALA A 412 -4.37 -12.55 -7.07
C ALA A 412 -3.65 -13.35 -5.98
N LEU A 413 -2.36 -13.09 -5.74
CA LEU A 413 -1.56 -13.73 -4.70
C LEU A 413 -2.07 -13.39 -3.30
N HIS A 414 -2.42 -12.13 -3.03
CA HIS A 414 -2.96 -11.68 -1.75
C HIS A 414 -4.26 -12.44 -1.38
N LYS A 415 -5.14 -12.70 -2.36
CA LYS A 415 -6.42 -13.38 -2.13
C LYS A 415 -6.37 -14.89 -2.21
N GLY A 416 -5.53 -15.44 -3.09
CA GLY A 416 -5.51 -16.87 -3.44
C GLY A 416 -4.26 -17.63 -2.98
N GLY A 417 -3.22 -16.90 -2.51
CA GLY A 417 -1.92 -17.50 -2.16
C GLY A 417 -1.25 -18.15 -3.38
N SER A 418 -0.40 -19.13 -3.15
CA SER A 418 0.33 -19.85 -4.22
C SER A 418 -0.56 -20.66 -5.17
N ALA A 419 -1.82 -20.94 -4.80
CA ALA A 419 -2.75 -21.69 -5.64
C ALA A 419 -3.09 -20.99 -6.96
N VAL A 420 -2.85 -19.68 -7.08
CA VAL A 420 -3.12 -18.90 -8.31
C VAL A 420 -2.12 -19.13 -9.44
N VAL A 421 -1.00 -19.80 -9.17
CA VAL A 421 0.04 -20.08 -10.19
C VAL A 421 -0.53 -20.91 -11.35
N LEU A 422 -1.29 -21.96 -11.05
CA LEU A 422 -1.86 -22.81 -12.09
C LEU A 422 -2.92 -22.10 -12.96
N PRO A 423 -3.86 -21.32 -12.39
CA PRO A 423 -4.74 -20.47 -13.19
C PRO A 423 -3.98 -19.48 -14.09
N ALA A 424 -2.90 -18.85 -13.60
CA ALA A 424 -2.10 -17.93 -14.41
C ALA A 424 -1.46 -18.63 -15.63
N VAL A 425 -0.85 -19.80 -15.40
CA VAL A 425 -0.29 -20.62 -16.49
C VAL A 425 -1.41 -21.08 -17.43
N GLY A 426 -2.57 -21.47 -16.91
CA GLY A 426 -3.74 -21.85 -17.72
C GLY A 426 -4.22 -20.72 -18.63
N GLY A 427 -4.27 -19.48 -18.10
CA GLY A 427 -4.63 -18.29 -18.87
C GLY A 427 -3.62 -17.99 -19.99
N PHE A 428 -2.33 -18.09 -19.67
CA PHE A 428 -1.28 -17.94 -20.69
C PHE A 428 -1.42 -18.96 -21.84
N LEU A 429 -1.59 -20.25 -21.48
CA LEU A 429 -1.72 -21.30 -22.49
C LEU A 429 -3.03 -21.18 -23.29
N PHE A 430 -4.11 -20.77 -22.67
CA PHE A 430 -5.38 -20.51 -23.35
C PHE A 430 -5.26 -19.37 -24.37
N ALA A 431 -4.62 -18.28 -24.00
CA ALA A 431 -4.37 -17.15 -24.89
C ALA A 431 -3.42 -17.52 -26.05
N LEU A 432 -2.38 -18.30 -25.77
CA LEU A 432 -1.49 -18.85 -26.80
C LEU A 432 -2.28 -19.70 -27.81
N TYR A 433 -3.20 -20.55 -27.33
CA TYR A 433 -4.04 -21.36 -28.18
C TYR A 433 -4.95 -20.50 -29.08
N LEU A 434 -5.59 -19.45 -28.51
CA LEU A 434 -6.40 -18.52 -29.30
C LEU A 434 -5.58 -17.78 -30.37
N ALA A 435 -4.41 -17.28 -30.02
CA ALA A 435 -3.53 -16.62 -30.97
C ALA A 435 -3.10 -17.57 -32.11
N MET A 436 -2.86 -18.84 -31.82
CA MET A 436 -2.59 -19.85 -32.87
C MET A 436 -3.80 -20.08 -33.79
N LEU A 437 -5.02 -20.02 -33.27
CA LEU A 437 -6.24 -20.14 -34.07
C LEU A 437 -6.46 -18.90 -34.97
N GLU A 438 -6.11 -17.71 -34.49
CA GLU A 438 -6.19 -16.46 -35.26
C GLU A 438 -5.14 -16.40 -36.39
N MET A 439 -4.05 -17.16 -36.30
CA MET A 439 -3.00 -17.25 -37.29
C MET A 439 -3.24 -18.36 -38.33
N ALA A 440 -4.16 -19.31 -38.10
CA ALA A 440 -4.48 -20.44 -38.96
C ALA A 440 -5.56 -20.09 -39.97
#